data_b0bf0fe2379d0b4aa354e11ae2ab5587
#
_entry.id   b0bf0fe2379d0b4aa354e11ae2ab5587
#
_cell.length_a   1.000
_cell.length_b   1.000
_cell.length_c   1.000
_cell.angle_alpha   90.00
_cell.angle_beta   90.00
_cell.angle_gamma   90.00
#
_symmetry.space_group_name_H-M   'P 1'
#
loop_
_entity.id
_entity.type
_entity.pdbx_description
1 polymer ?
#
loop_
_entity_poly.entity_id
_entity_poly.type
_entity_poly.pdbx_seq_one_letter_code
_entity_poly.pdbx_strand_id
1 'polypeptide(L)'
;MSTKVHQLVNGHGLPLVVAITAGHDGDSPLLLPLLADLQVGPPMGPPRTRPDALRGDKASSSRAIRTHLRDRGITAVIPQPSDQIGHRKRRGSAGGRPPAFDAHDYKQRNVIERRFCHLKQWRALATRYDKLATNHRSALVLNADITWTRHAQDTP
;
A
#
# COMPACT_ATOMS: atom_id res chain seq x y z
N MET A 1 2.33 3.34 23.82
CA MET A 1 2.40 2.42 22.66
C MET A 1 2.20 3.21 21.40
N SER A 2 3.11 3.08 20.41
CA SER A 2 2.94 3.66 19.07
C SER A 2 2.11 2.73 18.18
N THR A 3 1.47 3.30 17.14
CA THR A 3 0.69 2.54 16.15
C THR A 3 1.10 3.00 14.78
N LYS A 4 1.18 2.07 13.84
CA LYS A 4 1.37 2.36 12.42
C LYS A 4 0.04 2.23 11.69
N VAL A 5 -0.19 3.13 10.75
CA VAL A 5 -1.32 3.10 9.82
C VAL A 5 -0.82 2.65 8.47
N HIS A 6 -1.46 1.65 7.90
CA HIS A 6 -1.18 1.11 6.59
C HIS A 6 -2.38 1.30 5.69
N GLN A 7 -2.16 1.73 4.46
CA GLN A 7 -3.23 1.93 3.48
C GLN A 7 -2.81 1.41 2.11
N LEU A 8 -3.75 0.77 1.42
CA LEU A 8 -3.74 0.68 -0.03
C LEU A 8 -4.60 1.80 -0.59
N VAL A 9 -4.11 2.48 -1.60
CA VAL A 9 -4.84 3.54 -2.31
C VAL A 9 -4.86 3.27 -3.81
N ASN A 10 -5.88 3.78 -4.49
CA ASN A 10 -5.90 3.75 -5.95
C ASN A 10 -5.00 4.84 -6.56
N GLY A 11 -5.00 4.96 -7.90
CA GLY A 11 -4.20 5.96 -8.63
C GLY A 11 -4.58 7.41 -8.33
N HIS A 12 -5.77 7.67 -7.78
CA HIS A 12 -6.24 9.00 -7.37
C HIS A 12 -5.96 9.31 -5.89
N GLY A 13 -5.38 8.37 -5.13
CA GLY A 13 -5.12 8.53 -3.70
C GLY A 13 -6.31 8.19 -2.80
N LEU A 14 -7.36 7.59 -3.36
CA LEU A 14 -8.51 7.16 -2.58
C LEU A 14 -8.18 5.87 -1.84
N PRO A 15 -8.45 5.79 -0.53
CA PRO A 15 -8.15 4.61 0.28
C PRO A 15 -9.06 3.44 -0.10
N LEU A 16 -8.45 2.28 -0.33
CA LEU A 16 -9.14 1.03 -0.66
C LEU A 16 -9.16 0.07 0.53
N VAL A 17 -8.03 -0.02 1.25
CA VAL A 17 -7.88 -0.87 2.44
C VAL A 17 -7.13 -0.08 3.49
N VAL A 18 -7.58 -0.19 4.74
CA VAL A 18 -6.95 0.45 5.90
C VAL A 18 -6.70 -0.59 6.98
N ALA A 19 -5.46 -0.68 7.44
CA ALA A 19 -5.08 -1.50 8.57
C ALA A 19 -4.20 -0.74 9.55
N ILE A 20 -4.15 -1.22 10.78
CA ILE A 20 -3.27 -0.70 11.83
C ILE A 20 -2.48 -1.84 12.46
N THR A 21 -1.24 -1.54 12.84
CA THR A 21 -0.37 -2.47 13.56
C THR A 21 0.31 -1.77 14.73
N ALA A 22 0.94 -2.56 15.58
CA ALA A 22 1.82 -2.02 16.61
C ALA A 22 3.02 -1.29 15.96
N GLY A 23 3.50 -0.23 16.59
CA GLY A 23 4.55 0.61 16.00
C GLY A 23 5.90 -0.08 15.77
N HIS A 24 6.13 -1.22 16.44
CA HIS A 24 7.35 -2.02 16.28
C HIS A 24 7.24 -3.09 15.18
N ASP A 25 6.03 -3.34 14.65
CA ASP A 25 5.84 -4.33 13.59
C ASP A 25 6.50 -3.88 12.28
N GLY A 26 7.03 -4.82 11.51
CA GLY A 26 7.57 -4.56 10.17
C GLY A 26 6.45 -4.24 9.18
N ASP A 27 6.71 -3.34 8.23
CA ASP A 27 5.71 -2.94 7.22
C ASP A 27 5.55 -3.99 6.11
N SER A 28 6.66 -4.66 5.76
CA SER A 28 6.70 -5.60 4.63
C SER A 28 5.77 -6.82 4.78
N PRO A 29 5.64 -7.49 5.95
CA PRO A 29 4.74 -8.63 6.09
C PRO A 29 3.26 -8.30 5.92
N LEU A 30 2.86 -7.04 6.17
CA LEU A 30 1.46 -6.64 6.12
C LEU A 30 0.91 -6.43 4.70
N LEU A 31 1.78 -6.29 3.71
CA LEU A 31 1.36 -6.04 2.33
C LEU A 31 0.48 -7.17 1.77
N LEU A 32 0.82 -8.43 2.05
CA LEU A 32 0.03 -9.57 1.56
C LEU A 32 -1.36 -9.66 2.21
N PRO A 33 -1.52 -9.51 3.53
CA PRO A 33 -2.83 -9.34 4.17
C PRO A 33 -3.65 -8.19 3.58
N LEU A 34 -3.05 -7.00 3.39
CA LEU A 34 -3.75 -5.86 2.79
C LEU A 34 -4.25 -6.17 1.37
N LEU A 35 -3.45 -6.88 0.57
CA LEU A 35 -3.86 -7.30 -0.77
C LEU A 35 -4.95 -8.38 -0.75
N ALA A 36 -5.00 -9.21 0.29
CA ALA A 36 -6.06 -10.20 0.47
C ALA A 36 -7.41 -9.54 0.81
N ASP A 37 -7.37 -8.44 1.58
CA ASP A 37 -8.56 -7.66 1.95
C ASP A 37 -9.06 -6.74 0.82
N LEU A 38 -8.32 -6.65 -0.29
CA LEU A 38 -8.69 -5.75 -1.39
C LEU A 38 -9.94 -6.24 -2.11
N GLN A 39 -10.99 -5.44 -2.03
CA GLN A 39 -12.25 -5.65 -2.74
C GLN A 39 -12.76 -4.32 -3.27
N VAL A 40 -12.84 -4.18 -4.58
CA VAL A 40 -13.35 -2.98 -5.25
C VAL A 40 -14.36 -3.42 -6.30
N GLY A 41 -15.57 -2.92 -6.22
CA GLY A 41 -16.57 -3.28 -7.20
C GLY A 41 -17.90 -2.56 -7.03
N PRO A 42 -18.80 -2.71 -7.99
CA PRO A 42 -20.15 -2.18 -7.91
C PRO A 42 -20.93 -2.88 -6.78
N PRO A 43 -22.03 -2.30 -6.31
CA PRO A 43 -22.90 -2.91 -5.30
C PRO A 43 -23.46 -4.27 -5.72
N MET A 44 -23.56 -4.52 -7.02
CA MET A 44 -24.00 -5.79 -7.60
C MET A 44 -22.92 -6.33 -8.55
N GLY A 45 -22.55 -7.58 -8.37
CA GLY A 45 -21.52 -8.29 -9.15
C GLY A 45 -20.27 -8.66 -8.34
N PRO A 46 -19.38 -9.47 -8.90
CA PRO A 46 -18.18 -9.90 -8.21
C PRO A 46 -17.21 -8.72 -8.03
N PRO A 47 -16.65 -8.52 -6.81
CA PRO A 47 -15.68 -7.47 -6.58
C PRO A 47 -14.36 -7.77 -7.29
N ARG A 48 -13.69 -6.73 -7.75
CA ARG A 48 -12.32 -6.80 -8.23
C ARG A 48 -11.36 -6.89 -7.04
N THR A 49 -10.65 -8.00 -6.93
CA THR A 49 -9.70 -8.29 -5.84
C THR A 49 -8.23 -8.18 -6.27
N ARG A 50 -7.98 -7.88 -7.56
CA ARG A 50 -6.66 -7.83 -8.15
C ARG A 50 -6.42 -6.48 -8.83
N PRO A 51 -5.42 -5.69 -8.38
CA PRO A 51 -4.97 -4.50 -9.10
C PRO A 51 -4.13 -4.89 -10.33
N ASP A 52 -4.01 -4.02 -11.32
CA ASP A 52 -3.13 -4.23 -12.48
C ASP A 52 -1.67 -4.04 -12.08
N ALA A 53 -1.38 -3.09 -11.22
CA ALA A 53 -0.05 -2.78 -10.74
C ALA A 53 -0.05 -2.44 -9.25
N LEU A 54 1.05 -2.78 -8.57
CA LEU A 54 1.33 -2.37 -7.20
C LEU A 54 2.62 -1.55 -7.16
N ARG A 55 2.48 -0.31 -6.68
CA ARG A 55 3.61 0.59 -6.42
C ARG A 55 3.97 0.55 -4.95
N GLY A 56 5.14 0.06 -4.63
CA GLY A 56 5.63 -0.07 -3.25
C GLY A 56 7.01 0.54 -3.08
N ASP A 57 7.40 0.74 -1.83
CA ASP A 57 8.75 1.18 -1.48
C ASP A 57 9.76 0.01 -1.51
N LYS A 58 11.03 0.33 -1.21
CA LYS A 58 12.10 -0.68 -1.16
C LYS A 58 11.86 -1.76 -0.11
N ALA A 59 11.17 -1.44 1.00
CA ALA A 59 10.88 -2.39 2.06
C ALA A 59 9.96 -3.52 1.57
N SER A 60 9.11 -3.24 0.57
CA SER A 60 8.21 -4.21 -0.05
C SER A 60 8.89 -5.12 -1.08
N SER A 61 10.23 -5.06 -1.24
CA SER A 61 10.99 -5.79 -2.28
C SER A 61 11.39 -7.21 -1.86
N SER A 62 10.62 -7.89 -1.01
CA SER A 62 10.93 -9.27 -0.63
C SER A 62 10.63 -10.25 -1.77
N ARG A 63 11.34 -11.40 -1.78
CA ARG A 63 11.11 -12.48 -2.75
C ARG A 63 9.65 -12.99 -2.66
N ALA A 64 9.14 -13.17 -1.45
CA ALA A 64 7.78 -13.64 -1.22
C ALA A 64 6.75 -12.70 -1.85
N ILE A 65 6.86 -11.38 -1.62
CA ILE A 65 5.96 -10.39 -2.20
C ILE A 65 6.04 -10.41 -3.73
N ARG A 66 7.25 -10.40 -4.31
CA ARG A 66 7.40 -10.42 -5.78
C ARG A 66 6.88 -11.70 -6.40
N THR A 67 7.03 -12.84 -5.73
CA THR A 67 6.46 -14.11 -6.19
C THR A 67 4.94 -14.05 -6.16
N HIS A 68 4.35 -13.64 -5.06
CA HIS A 68 2.90 -13.49 -4.92
C HIS A 68 2.30 -12.54 -5.99
N LEU A 69 2.93 -11.38 -6.23
CA LEU A 69 2.45 -10.45 -7.25
C LEU A 69 2.51 -11.06 -8.65
N ARG A 70 3.59 -11.77 -8.99
CA ARG A 70 3.75 -12.45 -10.27
C ARG A 70 2.71 -13.54 -10.46
N ASP A 71 2.50 -14.38 -9.45
CA ASP A 71 1.56 -15.50 -9.50
C ASP A 71 0.12 -15.01 -9.67
N ARG A 72 -0.19 -13.82 -9.15
CA ARG A 72 -1.47 -13.13 -9.35
C ARG A 72 -1.54 -12.27 -10.61
N GLY A 73 -0.49 -12.20 -11.41
CA GLY A 73 -0.45 -11.35 -12.61
C GLY A 73 -0.49 -9.85 -12.31
N ILE A 74 0.06 -9.42 -11.16
CA ILE A 74 0.13 -8.02 -10.73
C ILE A 74 1.50 -7.45 -11.10
N THR A 75 1.53 -6.35 -11.83
CA THR A 75 2.80 -5.65 -12.15
C THR A 75 3.42 -5.05 -10.90
N ALA A 76 4.63 -5.48 -10.54
CA ALA A 76 5.34 -4.97 -9.36
C ALA A 76 6.21 -3.77 -9.72
N VAL A 77 5.81 -2.56 -9.34
CA VAL A 77 6.60 -1.33 -9.49
C VAL A 77 7.27 -1.00 -8.16
N ILE A 78 8.25 -1.82 -7.81
CA ILE A 78 8.97 -1.78 -6.53
C ILE A 78 10.47 -1.73 -6.81
N PRO A 79 11.20 -0.71 -6.35
CA PRO A 79 12.65 -0.64 -6.56
C PRO A 79 13.38 -1.73 -5.76
N GLN A 80 14.55 -2.16 -6.26
CA GLN A 80 15.41 -3.05 -5.51
C GLN A 80 16.26 -2.28 -4.50
N PRO A 81 16.37 -2.76 -3.24
CA PRO A 81 17.38 -2.30 -2.30
C PRO A 81 18.81 -2.55 -2.80
N SER A 82 19.76 -1.72 -2.39
CA SER A 82 21.17 -1.80 -2.83
C SER A 82 21.86 -3.10 -2.42
N ASP A 83 21.52 -3.65 -1.26
CA ASP A 83 22.00 -4.93 -0.78
C ASP A 83 21.56 -6.09 -1.67
N GLN A 84 20.29 -6.12 -2.10
CA GLN A 84 19.79 -7.13 -3.04
C GLN A 84 20.48 -7.03 -4.41
N ILE A 85 20.73 -5.80 -4.88
CA ILE A 85 21.50 -5.58 -6.12
C ILE A 85 22.92 -6.11 -5.95
N GLY A 86 23.59 -5.79 -4.84
CA GLY A 86 24.93 -6.25 -4.52
C GLY A 86 25.01 -7.77 -4.41
N HIS A 87 24.05 -8.40 -3.72
CA HIS A 87 23.96 -9.87 -3.63
C HIS A 87 23.82 -10.52 -5.01
N ARG A 88 22.95 -10.02 -5.86
CA ARG A 88 22.75 -10.56 -7.20
C ARG A 88 24.05 -10.44 -8.02
N LYS A 89 24.71 -9.27 -8.01
CA LYS A 89 25.97 -9.04 -8.74
C LYS A 89 27.06 -9.99 -8.30
N ARG A 90 27.24 -10.23 -6.97
CA ARG A 90 28.24 -11.16 -6.43
C ARG A 90 28.01 -12.61 -6.88
N ARG A 91 26.75 -13.00 -7.17
CA ARG A 91 26.43 -14.34 -7.65
C ARG A 91 26.66 -14.54 -9.16
N GLY A 92 27.05 -13.49 -9.89
CA GLY A 92 27.29 -13.56 -11.32
C GLY A 92 26.10 -14.12 -12.09
N SER A 93 26.32 -15.11 -12.95
CA SER A 93 25.26 -15.78 -13.73
C SER A 93 24.18 -16.44 -12.85
N ALA A 94 24.54 -16.97 -11.68
CA ALA A 94 23.60 -17.54 -10.73
C ALA A 94 22.72 -16.50 -10.02
N GLY A 95 23.00 -15.21 -10.15
CA GLY A 95 22.23 -14.12 -9.58
C GLY A 95 20.91 -13.83 -10.30
N GLY A 96 20.76 -14.34 -11.52
CA GLY A 96 19.56 -14.21 -12.34
C GLY A 96 19.32 -12.80 -12.89
N ARG A 97 18.24 -12.68 -13.68
CA ARG A 97 17.82 -11.41 -14.27
C ARG A 97 17.31 -10.44 -13.20
N PRO A 98 17.67 -9.15 -13.26
CA PRO A 98 17.09 -8.14 -12.38
C PRO A 98 15.56 -8.06 -12.55
N PRO A 99 14.80 -7.80 -11.48
CA PRO A 99 13.38 -7.51 -11.61
C PRO A 99 13.15 -6.31 -12.53
N ALA A 100 12.11 -6.38 -13.34
CA ALA A 100 11.67 -5.23 -14.12
C ALA A 100 11.29 -4.08 -13.18
N PHE A 101 11.67 -2.87 -13.54
CA PHE A 101 11.36 -1.67 -12.77
C PHE A 101 11.16 -0.49 -13.73
N ASP A 102 9.98 0.10 -13.67
CA ASP A 102 9.67 1.34 -14.39
C ASP A 102 9.82 2.53 -13.43
N ALA A 103 10.87 3.32 -13.66
CA ALA A 103 11.17 4.50 -12.84
C ALA A 103 10.17 5.65 -13.11
N HIS A 104 9.58 5.72 -14.30
CA HIS A 104 8.57 6.74 -14.62
C HIS A 104 7.26 6.41 -13.90
N ASP A 105 6.80 5.18 -13.99
CA ASP A 105 5.59 4.73 -13.28
C ASP A 105 5.76 4.79 -11.75
N TYR A 106 6.97 4.55 -11.24
CA TYR A 106 7.27 4.64 -9.82
C TYR A 106 7.02 6.03 -9.23
N LYS A 107 7.15 7.12 -10.00
CA LYS A 107 6.84 8.48 -9.55
C LYS A 107 5.38 8.63 -9.12
N GLN A 108 4.47 7.83 -9.68
CA GLN A 108 3.07 7.79 -9.29
C GLN A 108 2.87 7.37 -7.83
N ARG A 109 3.86 6.74 -7.18
CA ARG A 109 3.82 6.39 -5.75
C ARG A 109 3.62 7.62 -4.85
N ASN A 110 3.97 8.81 -5.30
CA ASN A 110 3.75 10.06 -4.56
C ASN A 110 2.29 10.29 -4.13
N VAL A 111 1.35 9.59 -4.76
CA VAL A 111 -0.07 9.60 -4.39
C VAL A 111 -0.28 9.18 -2.93
N ILE A 112 0.42 8.13 -2.46
CA ILE A 112 0.29 7.66 -1.07
C ILE A 112 0.86 8.66 -0.07
N GLU A 113 1.94 9.35 -0.42
CA GLU A 113 2.53 10.38 0.45
C GLU A 113 1.57 11.57 0.62
N ARG A 114 0.95 12.03 -0.47
CA ARG A 114 -0.10 13.05 -0.42
C ARG A 114 -1.28 12.60 0.43
N ARG A 115 -1.70 11.33 0.30
CA ARG A 115 -2.78 10.77 1.14
C ARG A 115 -2.43 10.84 2.63
N PHE A 116 -1.22 10.48 3.02
CA PHE A 116 -0.79 10.60 4.41
C PHE A 116 -0.68 12.06 4.87
N CYS A 117 -0.30 13.01 4.01
CA CYS A 117 -0.35 14.44 4.33
C CYS A 117 -1.78 14.90 4.62
N HIS A 118 -2.76 14.49 3.82
CA HIS A 118 -4.18 14.80 4.06
C HIS A 118 -4.68 14.15 5.37
N LEU A 119 -4.29 12.90 5.64
CA LEU A 119 -4.67 12.21 6.87
C LEU A 119 -4.15 12.94 8.12
N LYS A 120 -2.94 13.48 8.07
CA LYS A 120 -2.33 14.25 9.17
C LYS A 120 -3.05 15.56 9.49
N GLN A 121 -3.85 16.12 8.57
CA GLN A 121 -4.67 17.30 8.84
C GLN A 121 -5.81 17.00 9.83
N TRP A 122 -6.17 15.74 9.98
CA TRP A 122 -7.15 15.30 10.98
C TRP A 122 -6.45 15.07 12.32
N ARG A 123 -6.43 16.09 13.19
CA ARG A 123 -5.70 16.08 14.47
C ARG A 123 -5.97 14.83 15.30
N ALA A 124 -7.23 14.39 15.39
CA ALA A 124 -7.60 13.20 16.14
C ALA A 124 -6.89 11.93 15.63
N LEU A 125 -6.71 11.81 14.31
CA LEU A 125 -6.00 10.69 13.69
C LEU A 125 -4.49 10.84 13.80
N ALA A 126 -3.97 12.06 13.59
CA ALA A 126 -2.53 12.34 13.62
C ALA A 126 -1.92 12.16 15.00
N THR A 127 -2.64 12.58 16.06
CA THR A 127 -2.17 12.52 17.46
C THR A 127 -2.62 11.27 18.20
N ARG A 128 -3.51 10.48 17.60
CA ARG A 128 -4.05 9.25 18.17
C ARG A 128 -4.53 9.44 19.61
N TYR A 129 -5.62 10.17 19.79
CA TYR A 129 -6.26 10.30 21.11
C TYR A 129 -6.92 9.00 21.56
N ASP A 130 -7.31 8.12 20.63
CA ASP A 130 -7.94 6.85 20.96
C ASP A 130 -6.94 5.86 21.52
N LYS A 131 -7.24 5.36 22.74
CA LYS A 131 -6.44 4.30 23.39
C LYS A 131 -6.67 2.94 22.74
N LEU A 132 -7.91 2.66 22.29
CA LEU A 132 -8.28 1.40 21.67
C LEU A 132 -7.94 1.40 20.18
N ALA A 133 -7.25 0.36 19.72
CA ALA A 133 -6.89 0.19 18.32
C ALA A 133 -8.11 0.14 17.38
N THR A 134 -9.20 -0.51 17.85
CA THR A 134 -10.49 -0.59 17.14
C THR A 134 -11.06 0.80 16.85
N ASN A 135 -11.11 1.68 17.84
CA ASN A 135 -11.65 3.03 17.68
C ASN A 135 -10.80 3.84 16.70
N HIS A 136 -9.47 3.76 16.83
CA HIS A 136 -8.58 4.43 15.89
C HIS A 136 -8.76 3.92 14.44
N ARG A 137 -8.91 2.59 14.26
CA ARG A 137 -9.22 2.01 12.95
C ARG A 137 -10.57 2.50 12.40
N SER A 138 -11.60 2.54 13.22
CA SER A 138 -12.93 3.02 12.83
C SER A 138 -12.88 4.48 12.37
N ALA A 139 -12.14 5.34 13.08
CA ALA A 139 -11.95 6.73 12.69
C ALA A 139 -11.18 6.87 11.35
N LEU A 140 -10.22 5.98 11.06
CA LEU A 140 -9.53 5.92 9.78
C LEU A 140 -10.46 5.48 8.64
N VAL A 141 -11.35 4.50 8.89
CA VAL A 141 -12.36 4.06 7.92
C VAL A 141 -13.34 5.19 7.64
N LEU A 142 -13.85 5.86 8.66
CA LEU A 142 -14.73 7.03 8.48
C LEU A 142 -14.06 8.15 7.65
N ASN A 143 -12.76 8.41 7.90
CA ASN A 143 -12.00 9.34 7.07
C ASN A 143 -11.91 8.87 5.61
N ALA A 144 -11.80 7.56 5.38
CA ALA A 144 -11.80 6.97 4.05
C ALA A 144 -13.14 7.23 3.35
N ASP A 145 -14.27 6.96 4.01
CA ASP A 145 -15.62 7.16 3.48
C ASP A 145 -15.88 8.63 3.14
N ILE A 146 -15.48 9.55 4.01
CA ILE A 146 -15.57 11.00 3.72
C ILE A 146 -14.74 11.38 2.50
N THR A 147 -13.55 10.79 2.35
CA THR A 147 -12.69 11.05 1.19
C THR A 147 -13.35 10.57 -0.10
N TRP A 148 -13.95 9.39 -0.10
CA TRP A 148 -14.69 8.85 -1.23
C TRP A 148 -15.91 9.69 -1.58
N THR A 149 -16.70 10.10 -0.58
CA THR A 149 -17.90 10.94 -0.76
C THR A 149 -17.56 12.28 -1.42
N ARG A 150 -16.50 12.94 -0.94
CA ARG A 150 -16.03 14.20 -1.55
C ARG A 150 -15.61 14.00 -3.00
N HIS A 151 -14.82 12.96 -3.27
CA HIS A 151 -14.39 12.65 -4.62
C HIS A 151 -15.56 12.38 -5.57
N ALA A 152 -16.60 11.67 -5.10
CA ALA A 152 -17.81 11.41 -5.89
C ALA A 152 -18.61 12.69 -6.18
N GLN A 153 -18.59 13.68 -5.29
CA GLN A 153 -19.24 14.98 -5.50
C GLN A 153 -18.45 15.89 -6.45
N ASP A 154 -17.13 15.77 -6.48
CA ASP A 154 -16.24 16.57 -7.32
C ASP A 154 -16.06 15.99 -8.74
N THR A 155 -16.60 14.79 -8.99
CA THR A 155 -16.53 14.13 -10.32
C THR A 155 -17.86 14.34 -11.03
N PRO A 156 -17.86 15.07 -12.18
CA PRO A 156 -19.06 15.36 -12.98
C PRO A 156 -19.67 14.11 -13.62
#